data_47fdaf60d9fccf822d956adc8047850a
#
_entry.id   47fdaf60d9fccf822d956adc8047850a
#
_cell.length_a   1.000
_cell.length_b   1.000
_cell.length_c   1.000
_cell.angle_alpha   90.00
_cell.angle_beta   90.00
_cell.angle_gamma   90.00
#
_symmetry.space_group_name_H-M   'P 1'
#
loop_
_entity.id
_entity.type
_entity.pdbx_description
1 polymer ?
#
loop_
_entity_poly.entity_id
_entity_poly.type
_entity_poly.pdbx_seq_one_letter_code
_entity_poly.pdbx_strand_id
1 'polypeptide(L)'
;MSTAEPPSAPSGTEVVPEVVPPAVREIAEGYAFAGPALDLGAVLLDGTAYRDAQVRIPLGVLNRHGLVAGATGTGKTKTLQLIAEQLSAQGVPVFLADIKGDVSGISAPGAPGERTAARAAEVGQDWSAQGCPTEFYALGGLGTGIPIRATVTSFGPLLLAKVLDLNETQESSLGLVFHYADRNGLELYDLKDLTAVITFLTSPEGKEELKGIGGLSAATAGVILRSLTMLENEGAGAFFGEPEFDTAELLRTAPDGRGLVSALELPAVQDRPRLFSTFLMWLLADLYQELPEVGDLDKPKLVFFFDEAHLLFSGASKAFREAITQTVRLIRSKGVGIFFVTQTPKDVPAEVLAQLGNRVQHALRAFTPDDAKALKATVSTFPRSSYDLSEVLTSLGTGEAVVTVLSERGAPTPVAATRLRAPRSLMGPVEPAALRAAVDASPLAARYRDAIDRESAYEKLAARAARPEPAPVPEPVPESVPAGEPAAPRPAPEPRRRSEAGSGEGAGDGGGLLGSLLSNPTLKSFARSAGTQLGREISRSLFGTSRRRR
;
A
#
# COMPACT_ATOMS: atom_id res chain seq x y z
N MET A 1 5.64 -69.07 -58.26
CA MET A 1 6.47 -68.42 -57.21
C MET A 1 6.53 -66.96 -57.54
N SER A 2 5.70 -66.21 -56.89
CA SER A 2 5.64 -64.76 -57.04
C SER A 2 6.29 -64.16 -55.81
N THR A 3 7.38 -63.45 -55.98
CA THR A 3 8.10 -62.72 -54.91
C THR A 3 7.47 -61.34 -54.79
N ALA A 4 6.79 -61.12 -53.66
CA ALA A 4 6.30 -59.81 -53.29
C ALA A 4 7.43 -58.97 -52.63
N GLU A 5 7.71 -57.79 -53.16
CA GLU A 5 8.58 -56.78 -52.59
C GLU A 5 7.95 -56.21 -51.29
N PRO A 6 8.76 -55.91 -50.24
CA PRO A 6 8.25 -55.28 -49.02
C PRO A 6 7.95 -53.79 -49.28
N PRO A 7 6.94 -53.17 -48.57
CA PRO A 7 6.60 -51.77 -48.74
C PRO A 7 7.71 -50.87 -48.19
N SER A 8 8.07 -49.86 -48.98
CA SER A 8 9.01 -48.80 -48.60
C SER A 8 8.52 -48.03 -47.36
N ALA A 9 9.42 -47.79 -46.39
CA ALA A 9 9.20 -46.99 -45.20
C ALA A 9 8.81 -45.55 -45.55
N PRO A 10 7.94 -44.89 -44.76
CA PRO A 10 7.58 -43.51 -45.03
C PRO A 10 8.81 -42.59 -44.84
N SER A 11 9.06 -41.77 -45.85
CA SER A 11 10.07 -40.70 -45.84
C SER A 11 9.88 -39.80 -44.64
N GLY A 12 10.89 -39.78 -43.74
CA GLY A 12 10.95 -38.81 -42.66
C GLY A 12 10.82 -37.41 -43.22
N THR A 13 9.87 -36.67 -42.71
CA THR A 13 9.73 -35.23 -42.98
C THR A 13 10.99 -34.58 -42.40
N GLU A 14 11.90 -34.13 -43.26
CA GLU A 14 13.00 -33.24 -42.88
C GLU A 14 12.39 -32.01 -42.24
N VAL A 15 12.59 -31.82 -40.93
CA VAL A 15 12.29 -30.58 -40.23
C VAL A 15 13.29 -29.55 -40.72
N VAL A 16 12.88 -28.75 -41.69
CA VAL A 16 13.65 -27.57 -42.11
C VAL A 16 13.80 -26.67 -40.88
N PRO A 17 15.01 -26.31 -40.43
CA PRO A 17 15.18 -25.45 -39.30
C PRO A 17 14.50 -24.11 -39.61
N GLU A 18 13.54 -23.72 -38.79
CA GLU A 18 12.83 -22.46 -38.90
C GLU A 18 13.85 -21.33 -38.81
N VAL A 19 14.01 -20.56 -39.87
CA VAL A 19 14.96 -19.43 -39.93
C VAL A 19 14.42 -18.33 -39.03
N VAL A 20 14.98 -18.21 -37.82
CA VAL A 20 14.60 -17.17 -36.87
C VAL A 20 14.92 -15.77 -37.48
N PRO A 21 13.93 -14.89 -37.62
CA PRO A 21 14.12 -13.55 -38.17
C PRO A 21 15.14 -12.74 -37.36
N PRO A 22 15.93 -11.85 -38.00
CA PRO A 22 16.90 -11.01 -37.31
C PRO A 22 16.29 -10.20 -36.15
N ALA A 23 15.11 -9.64 -36.34
CA ALA A 23 14.40 -8.88 -35.30
C ALA A 23 14.07 -9.75 -34.07
N VAL A 24 13.68 -11.02 -34.25
CA VAL A 24 13.43 -11.95 -33.14
C VAL A 24 14.71 -12.28 -32.40
N ARG A 25 15.84 -12.44 -33.11
CA ARG A 25 17.15 -12.69 -32.47
C ARG A 25 17.59 -11.48 -31.63
N GLU A 26 17.51 -10.27 -32.14
CA GLU A 26 17.83 -9.04 -31.42
C GLU A 26 17.01 -8.91 -30.12
N ILE A 27 15.70 -9.19 -30.21
CA ILE A 27 14.86 -9.18 -29.01
C ILE A 27 15.29 -10.29 -28.04
N ALA A 28 15.49 -11.52 -28.49
CA ALA A 28 15.89 -12.64 -27.64
C ALA A 28 17.22 -12.38 -26.90
N GLU A 29 18.21 -11.77 -27.58
CA GLU A 29 19.47 -11.36 -26.98
C GLU A 29 19.25 -10.33 -25.86
N GLY A 30 18.30 -9.39 -26.01
CA GLY A 30 17.95 -8.40 -25.00
C GLY A 30 17.31 -8.99 -23.73
N TYR A 31 16.80 -10.22 -23.80
CA TYR A 31 16.20 -10.96 -22.67
C TYR A 31 17.04 -12.16 -22.21
N ALA A 32 18.27 -12.30 -22.70
CA ALA A 32 19.22 -13.34 -22.31
C ALA A 32 19.97 -12.93 -21.01
N PHE A 33 19.28 -13.00 -19.87
CA PHE A 33 19.83 -12.66 -18.57
C PHE A 33 20.72 -13.78 -18.01
N ALA A 34 21.77 -13.41 -17.30
CA ALA A 34 22.68 -14.35 -16.66
C ALA A 34 22.12 -14.88 -15.32
N GLY A 35 21.42 -14.04 -14.58
CA GLY A 35 20.81 -14.37 -13.29
C GLY A 35 19.44 -15.06 -13.40
N PRO A 36 18.85 -15.42 -12.25
CA PRO A 36 17.49 -15.98 -12.20
C PRO A 36 16.47 -15.00 -12.76
N ALA A 37 15.53 -15.51 -13.54
CA ALA A 37 14.48 -14.70 -14.18
C ALA A 37 13.14 -15.44 -14.19
N LEU A 38 12.06 -14.69 -14.27
CA LEU A 38 10.71 -15.21 -14.48
C LEU A 38 10.45 -15.29 -15.98
N ASP A 39 9.91 -16.40 -16.45
CA ASP A 39 9.58 -16.62 -17.85
C ASP A 39 8.17 -16.12 -18.14
N LEU A 40 8.03 -15.10 -18.97
CA LEU A 40 6.71 -14.57 -19.35
C LEU A 40 6.12 -15.30 -20.56
N GLY A 41 6.93 -15.63 -21.55
CA GLY A 41 6.45 -16.25 -22.79
C GLY A 41 7.45 -16.20 -23.92
N ALA A 42 6.97 -16.36 -25.14
CA ALA A 42 7.77 -16.36 -26.37
C ALA A 42 7.53 -15.09 -27.17
N VAL A 43 8.57 -14.61 -27.87
CA VAL A 43 8.46 -13.49 -28.81
C VAL A 43 7.42 -13.78 -29.89
N LEU A 44 6.53 -12.83 -30.13
CA LEU A 44 5.51 -12.88 -31.14
C LEU A 44 5.88 -11.92 -32.28
N LEU A 45 5.97 -12.43 -33.52
CA LEU A 45 6.17 -11.62 -34.70
C LEU A 45 5.24 -12.11 -35.82
N ASP A 46 4.46 -11.22 -36.39
CA ASP A 46 3.51 -11.51 -37.48
C ASP A 46 2.57 -12.71 -37.18
N GLY A 47 2.09 -12.77 -35.92
CA GLY A 47 1.19 -13.83 -35.44
C GLY A 47 1.88 -15.16 -35.10
N THR A 48 3.17 -15.29 -35.36
CA THR A 48 3.97 -16.50 -35.05
C THR A 48 4.71 -16.32 -33.73
N ALA A 49 4.56 -17.29 -32.81
CA ALA A 49 5.33 -17.33 -31.56
C ALA A 49 6.63 -18.12 -31.73
N TYR A 50 7.76 -17.51 -31.42
CA TYR A 50 9.09 -18.12 -31.54
C TYR A 50 9.49 -18.72 -30.19
N ARG A 51 9.18 -19.99 -30.00
CA ARG A 51 9.32 -20.71 -28.71
C ARG A 51 10.72 -20.66 -28.09
N ASP A 52 11.76 -20.53 -28.90
CA ASP A 52 13.16 -20.48 -28.43
C ASP A 52 13.61 -19.05 -28.09
N ALA A 53 12.83 -18.03 -28.47
CA ALA A 53 13.03 -16.64 -28.14
C ALA A 53 12.18 -16.26 -26.91
N GLN A 54 12.70 -16.52 -25.71
CA GLN A 54 11.96 -16.33 -24.46
C GLN A 54 12.04 -14.88 -23.96
N VAL A 55 10.88 -14.34 -23.56
CA VAL A 55 10.75 -13.03 -22.89
C VAL A 55 10.69 -13.26 -21.38
N ARG A 56 11.59 -12.63 -20.62
CA ARG A 56 11.79 -12.89 -19.20
C ARG A 56 11.90 -11.60 -18.38
N ILE A 57 11.73 -11.69 -17.05
CA ILE A 57 11.99 -10.60 -16.09
C ILE A 57 13.07 -11.05 -15.11
N PRO A 58 14.21 -10.37 -14.99
CA PRO A 58 15.22 -10.72 -13.99
C PRO A 58 14.68 -10.53 -12.57
N LEU A 59 14.90 -11.48 -11.67
CA LEU A 59 14.43 -11.38 -10.28
C LEU A 59 14.99 -10.17 -9.55
N GLY A 60 16.26 -9.85 -9.73
CA GLY A 60 16.95 -8.75 -9.04
C GLY A 60 16.41 -7.34 -9.37
N VAL A 61 15.59 -7.18 -10.43
CA VAL A 61 15.00 -5.87 -10.79
C VAL A 61 13.52 -5.74 -10.43
N LEU A 62 12.91 -6.75 -9.82
CA LEU A 62 11.49 -6.71 -9.50
C LEU A 62 11.15 -5.70 -8.39
N ASN A 63 12.11 -5.33 -7.53
CA ASN A 63 11.97 -4.21 -6.59
C ASN A 63 11.91 -2.83 -7.28
N ARG A 64 12.11 -2.77 -8.60
CA ARG A 64 11.93 -1.55 -9.41
C ARG A 64 10.51 -1.43 -9.97
N HIS A 65 9.60 -2.13 -9.33
CA HIS A 65 8.16 -2.09 -9.54
C HIS A 65 7.72 -2.41 -10.98
N GLY A 66 6.42 -2.57 -11.18
CA GLY A 66 5.90 -2.92 -12.50
C GLY A 66 4.45 -2.48 -12.72
N LEU A 67 4.05 -2.55 -13.98
CA LEU A 67 2.70 -2.29 -14.46
C LEU A 67 2.25 -3.45 -15.33
N VAL A 68 1.06 -3.97 -15.05
CA VAL A 68 0.32 -4.86 -15.94
C VAL A 68 -0.96 -4.13 -16.36
N ALA A 69 -1.02 -3.66 -17.61
CA ALA A 69 -2.15 -2.87 -18.07
C ALA A 69 -2.81 -3.47 -19.32
N GLY A 70 -4.09 -3.17 -19.55
CA GLY A 70 -4.82 -3.60 -20.75
C GLY A 70 -6.32 -3.67 -20.54
N ALA A 71 -7.09 -3.73 -21.61
CA ALA A 71 -8.54 -3.77 -21.59
C ALA A 71 -9.07 -5.01 -20.83
N THR A 72 -10.32 -4.96 -20.41
CA THR A 72 -10.99 -6.10 -19.76
C THR A 72 -11.01 -7.33 -20.68
N GLY A 73 -10.72 -8.50 -20.12
CA GLY A 73 -10.71 -9.78 -20.84
C GLY A 73 -9.45 -10.06 -21.68
N THR A 74 -8.41 -9.23 -21.61
CA THR A 74 -7.17 -9.42 -22.37
C THR A 74 -6.15 -10.36 -21.69
N GLY A 75 -6.36 -10.70 -20.41
CA GLY A 75 -5.52 -11.66 -19.68
C GLY A 75 -4.69 -11.07 -18.54
N LYS A 76 -4.93 -9.82 -18.11
CA LYS A 76 -4.17 -9.18 -17.01
C LYS A 76 -4.10 -10.02 -15.74
N THR A 77 -5.25 -10.47 -15.22
CA THR A 77 -5.31 -11.32 -14.00
C THR A 77 -4.48 -12.59 -14.17
N LYS A 78 -4.45 -13.18 -15.38
CA LYS A 78 -3.64 -14.39 -15.66
C LYS A 78 -2.15 -14.07 -15.72
N THR A 79 -1.77 -12.90 -16.21
CA THR A 79 -0.39 -12.42 -16.16
C THR A 79 0.07 -12.15 -14.72
N LEU A 80 -0.78 -11.52 -13.90
CA LEU A 80 -0.53 -11.37 -12.47
C LEU A 80 -0.30 -12.74 -11.83
N GLN A 81 -1.20 -13.69 -12.06
CA GLN A 81 -1.14 -15.05 -11.53
C GLN A 81 0.15 -15.77 -11.99
N LEU A 82 0.51 -15.68 -13.28
CA LEU A 82 1.74 -16.23 -13.85
C LEU A 82 3.02 -15.70 -13.18
N ILE A 83 3.07 -14.39 -12.91
CA ILE A 83 4.22 -13.77 -12.24
C ILE A 83 4.26 -14.19 -10.76
N ALA A 84 3.13 -14.16 -10.07
CA ALA A 84 3.02 -14.48 -8.65
C ALA A 84 3.40 -15.95 -8.36
N GLU A 85 2.94 -16.92 -9.17
CA GLU A 85 3.27 -18.32 -8.97
C GLU A 85 4.77 -18.61 -9.19
N GLN A 86 5.40 -17.95 -10.15
CA GLN A 86 6.84 -18.09 -10.38
C GLN A 86 7.66 -17.43 -9.28
N LEU A 87 7.23 -16.29 -8.74
CA LEU A 87 7.84 -15.67 -7.55
C LEU A 87 7.79 -16.62 -6.36
N SER A 88 6.61 -17.17 -6.09
CA SER A 88 6.44 -18.18 -5.04
C SER A 88 7.38 -19.38 -5.22
N ALA A 89 7.47 -19.92 -6.44
CA ALA A 89 8.38 -21.03 -6.77
C ALA A 89 9.87 -20.68 -6.54
N GLN A 90 10.25 -19.42 -6.71
CA GLN A 90 11.60 -18.90 -6.42
C GLN A 90 11.83 -18.54 -4.94
N GLY A 91 10.90 -18.88 -4.06
CA GLY A 91 10.98 -18.56 -2.62
C GLY A 91 10.82 -17.06 -2.31
N VAL A 92 10.09 -16.33 -3.16
CA VAL A 92 9.74 -14.93 -2.93
C VAL A 92 8.30 -14.86 -2.46
N PRO A 93 8.02 -14.37 -1.25
CA PRO A 93 6.66 -14.10 -0.77
C PRO A 93 5.94 -13.08 -1.66
N VAL A 94 4.64 -13.26 -1.80
CA VAL A 94 3.79 -12.42 -2.64
C VAL A 94 2.58 -11.96 -1.86
N PHE A 95 2.20 -10.69 -2.00
CA PHE A 95 0.95 -10.15 -1.51
C PHE A 95 0.04 -9.79 -2.69
N LEU A 96 -1.19 -10.30 -2.67
CA LEU A 96 -2.20 -10.04 -3.69
C LEU A 96 -3.39 -9.32 -3.07
N ALA A 97 -3.74 -8.13 -3.57
CA ALA A 97 -5.01 -7.48 -3.24
C ALA A 97 -6.04 -7.86 -4.30
N ASP A 98 -6.93 -8.79 -3.97
CA ASP A 98 -7.94 -9.32 -4.88
C ASP A 98 -9.31 -8.65 -4.65
N ILE A 99 -9.58 -7.60 -5.44
CA ILE A 99 -10.81 -6.84 -5.32
C ILE A 99 -12.01 -7.58 -5.91
N LYS A 100 -11.78 -8.44 -6.92
CA LYS A 100 -12.84 -9.17 -7.62
C LYS A 100 -13.08 -10.58 -7.07
N GLY A 101 -12.14 -11.12 -6.32
CA GLY A 101 -12.17 -12.51 -5.84
C GLY A 101 -11.88 -13.55 -6.92
N ASP A 102 -11.20 -13.15 -8.02
CA ASP A 102 -10.93 -14.03 -9.16
C ASP A 102 -9.50 -14.58 -9.21
N VAL A 103 -8.67 -14.23 -8.21
CA VAL A 103 -7.26 -14.68 -8.08
C VAL A 103 -7.09 -15.80 -7.06
N SER A 104 -8.09 -16.05 -6.21
CA SER A 104 -8.03 -17.08 -5.14
C SER A 104 -7.65 -18.48 -5.65
N GLY A 105 -7.89 -18.78 -6.94
CA GLY A 105 -7.46 -20.00 -7.62
C GLY A 105 -5.97 -20.25 -7.66
N ILE A 106 -5.14 -19.24 -7.37
CA ILE A 106 -3.68 -19.41 -7.25
C ILE A 106 -3.29 -20.48 -6.21
N SER A 107 -4.15 -20.72 -5.23
CA SER A 107 -3.96 -21.76 -4.19
C SER A 107 -4.16 -23.18 -4.67
N ALA A 108 -4.86 -23.38 -5.79
CA ALA A 108 -5.24 -24.69 -6.30
C ALA A 108 -4.54 -25.03 -7.63
N PRO A 109 -4.25 -26.31 -7.92
CA PRO A 109 -3.73 -26.72 -9.21
C PRO A 109 -4.70 -26.40 -10.35
N GLY A 110 -4.19 -25.94 -11.48
CA GLY A 110 -4.96 -25.71 -12.69
C GLY A 110 -5.49 -27.00 -13.30
N ALA A 111 -6.58 -26.89 -14.06
CA ALA A 111 -7.09 -28.03 -14.79
C ALA A 111 -6.33 -28.19 -16.13
N PRO A 112 -5.82 -29.40 -16.44
CA PRO A 112 -5.27 -29.65 -17.77
C PRO A 112 -6.37 -29.54 -18.83
N GLY A 113 -6.04 -29.01 -20.00
CA GLY A 113 -7.00 -28.83 -21.08
C GLY A 113 -6.28 -28.62 -22.42
N GLU A 114 -6.98 -28.89 -23.52
CA GLU A 114 -6.42 -28.76 -24.87
C GLU A 114 -5.85 -27.36 -25.15
N ARG A 115 -6.56 -26.31 -24.73
CA ARG A 115 -6.10 -24.91 -24.91
C ARG A 115 -4.83 -24.60 -24.12
N THR A 116 -4.71 -25.12 -22.91
CA THR A 116 -3.52 -24.93 -22.07
C THR A 116 -2.34 -25.71 -22.65
N ALA A 117 -2.56 -26.95 -23.09
CA ALA A 117 -1.53 -27.78 -23.73
C ALA A 117 -1.04 -27.14 -25.05
N ALA A 118 -1.96 -26.68 -25.89
CA ALA A 118 -1.61 -25.99 -27.15
C ALA A 118 -0.79 -24.72 -26.87
N ARG A 119 -1.22 -23.87 -25.92
CA ARG A 119 -0.47 -22.68 -25.51
C ARG A 119 0.91 -23.02 -24.99
N ALA A 120 1.03 -24.02 -24.13
CA ALA A 120 2.30 -24.45 -23.56
C ALA A 120 3.29 -24.94 -24.65
N ALA A 121 2.80 -25.73 -25.61
CA ALA A 121 3.61 -26.21 -26.73
C ALA A 121 4.08 -25.04 -27.62
N GLU A 122 3.18 -24.07 -27.89
CA GLU A 122 3.45 -22.90 -28.74
C GLU A 122 4.55 -21.99 -28.14
N VAL A 123 4.56 -21.79 -26.82
CA VAL A 123 5.54 -20.92 -26.13
C VAL A 123 6.72 -21.66 -25.52
N GLY A 124 6.86 -22.96 -25.75
CA GLY A 124 7.95 -23.77 -25.18
C GLY A 124 7.88 -23.88 -23.66
N GLN A 125 6.67 -23.97 -23.09
CA GLN A 125 6.46 -24.12 -21.65
C GLN A 125 6.31 -25.61 -21.28
N ASP A 126 7.11 -26.09 -20.32
CA ASP A 126 6.84 -27.36 -19.62
C ASP A 126 5.75 -27.11 -18.56
N TRP A 127 4.48 -27.28 -18.99
CA TRP A 127 3.34 -26.98 -18.14
C TRP A 127 2.91 -28.21 -17.34
N SER A 128 2.78 -28.02 -16.03
CA SER A 128 2.17 -28.99 -15.11
C SER A 128 1.27 -28.25 -14.13
N ALA A 129 0.16 -28.84 -13.74
CA ALA A 129 -0.77 -28.25 -12.80
C ALA A 129 -0.13 -28.12 -11.40
N GLN A 130 -0.14 -26.94 -10.83
CA GLN A 130 0.44 -26.68 -9.51
C GLN A 130 -0.24 -25.46 -8.86
N GLY A 131 -0.66 -25.59 -7.58
CA GLY A 131 -1.08 -24.47 -6.75
C GLY A 131 0.07 -23.91 -5.91
N CYS A 132 -0.09 -22.70 -5.41
CA CYS A 132 0.84 -22.05 -4.50
C CYS A 132 0.44 -22.25 -3.04
N PRO A 133 1.39 -22.28 -2.09
CA PRO A 133 1.07 -22.16 -0.68
C PRO A 133 0.45 -20.77 -0.44
N THR A 134 -0.79 -20.73 0.02
CA THR A 134 -1.58 -19.49 0.08
C THR A 134 -2.24 -19.32 1.45
N GLU A 135 -2.14 -18.11 2.00
CA GLU A 135 -2.92 -17.64 3.14
C GLU A 135 -3.94 -16.61 2.67
N PHE A 136 -5.19 -16.73 3.13
CA PHE A 136 -6.26 -15.81 2.76
C PHE A 136 -6.56 -14.86 3.90
N TYR A 137 -6.61 -13.58 3.60
CA TYR A 137 -6.85 -12.50 4.54
C TYR A 137 -8.10 -11.69 4.20
N ALA A 138 -8.69 -11.03 5.21
CA ALA A 138 -9.79 -10.09 5.05
C ALA A 138 -9.56 -8.86 5.92
N LEU A 139 -10.03 -7.68 5.48
CA LEU A 139 -9.93 -6.46 6.27
C LEU A 139 -10.86 -6.54 7.48
N GLY A 140 -10.32 -6.53 8.68
CA GLY A 140 -11.08 -6.54 9.92
C GLY A 140 -12.09 -7.70 10.06
N GLY A 141 -11.95 -8.74 9.24
CA GLY A 141 -12.92 -9.83 9.17
C GLY A 141 -14.15 -9.54 8.30
N LEU A 142 -14.11 -8.50 7.47
CA LEU A 142 -15.13 -8.24 6.47
C LEU A 142 -14.90 -9.15 5.26
N GLY A 143 -15.69 -10.21 5.13
CA GLY A 143 -15.51 -11.25 4.11
C GLY A 143 -14.90 -12.54 4.66
N THR A 144 -14.36 -13.39 3.77
CA THR A 144 -13.76 -14.68 4.13
C THR A 144 -12.24 -14.56 4.12
N GLY A 145 -11.61 -14.71 5.26
CA GLY A 145 -10.17 -14.61 5.42
C GLY A 145 -9.75 -14.42 6.87
N ILE A 146 -8.46 -14.53 7.14
CA ILE A 146 -7.88 -14.20 8.43
C ILE A 146 -7.97 -12.68 8.60
N PRO A 147 -8.58 -12.18 9.70
CA PRO A 147 -8.73 -10.75 9.89
C PRO A 147 -7.39 -10.02 10.02
N ILE A 148 -7.20 -8.99 9.21
CA ILE A 148 -6.11 -8.01 9.39
C ILE A 148 -6.69 -6.80 10.11
N ARG A 149 -6.08 -6.44 11.25
CA ARG A 149 -6.40 -5.26 12.04
C ARG A 149 -5.14 -4.45 12.34
N ALA A 150 -5.32 -3.17 12.55
CA ALA A 150 -4.29 -2.26 13.04
C ALA A 150 -4.82 -1.47 14.23
N THR A 151 -3.96 -1.08 15.17
CA THR A 151 -4.39 -0.17 16.24
C THR A 151 -4.31 1.28 15.76
N VAL A 152 -5.13 2.15 16.33
CA VAL A 152 -5.03 3.60 16.08
C VAL A 152 -3.66 4.12 16.47
N THR A 153 -3.08 3.57 17.55
CA THR A 153 -1.72 3.94 18.01
C THR A 153 -0.66 3.62 16.96
N SER A 154 -0.69 2.41 16.37
CA SER A 154 0.29 2.01 15.35
C SER A 154 0.12 2.79 14.04
N PHE A 155 -1.11 3.10 13.71
CA PHE A 155 -1.41 3.92 12.54
C PHE A 155 -0.79 5.32 12.67
N GLY A 156 -0.89 5.89 13.85
CA GLY A 156 -0.31 7.17 14.21
C GLY A 156 -1.04 8.40 13.64
N PRO A 157 -0.77 9.58 14.23
CA PRO A 157 -1.52 10.80 13.89
C PRO A 157 -1.26 11.30 12.48
N LEU A 158 -0.03 11.13 11.94
CA LEU A 158 0.33 11.65 10.61
C LEU A 158 -0.38 10.89 9.49
N LEU A 159 -0.36 9.56 9.53
CA LEU A 159 -1.05 8.76 8.51
C LEU A 159 -2.56 8.93 8.62
N LEU A 160 -3.08 8.96 9.85
CA LEU A 160 -4.51 9.14 10.07
C LEU A 160 -4.98 10.52 9.57
N ALA A 161 -4.19 11.57 9.77
CA ALA A 161 -4.49 12.89 9.22
C ALA A 161 -4.59 12.90 7.68
N LYS A 162 -3.72 12.14 7.00
CA LYS A 162 -3.77 12.01 5.53
C LYS A 162 -5.01 11.24 5.06
N VAL A 163 -5.38 10.17 5.77
CA VAL A 163 -6.60 9.39 5.49
C VAL A 163 -7.86 10.23 5.71
N LEU A 164 -7.89 11.05 6.77
CA LEU A 164 -9.00 11.91 7.11
C LEU A 164 -9.04 13.21 6.28
N ASP A 165 -8.05 13.44 5.41
CA ASP A 165 -7.87 14.65 4.59
C ASP A 165 -7.86 15.95 5.42
N LEU A 166 -7.11 15.90 6.53
CA LEU A 166 -6.99 17.02 7.47
C LEU A 166 -5.96 18.06 6.98
N ASN A 167 -6.27 19.34 7.22
CA ASN A 167 -5.30 20.42 7.00
C ASN A 167 -4.24 20.46 8.12
N GLU A 168 -3.18 21.29 7.95
CA GLU A 168 -2.04 21.38 8.88
C GLU A 168 -2.47 21.70 10.33
N THR A 169 -3.48 22.55 10.54
CA THR A 169 -3.99 22.87 11.88
C THR A 169 -4.69 21.68 12.51
N GLN A 170 -5.46 20.93 11.73
CA GLN A 170 -6.17 19.75 12.20
C GLN A 170 -5.20 18.58 12.43
N GLU A 171 -4.19 18.40 11.56
CA GLU A 171 -3.12 17.43 11.72
C GLU A 171 -2.32 17.67 13.01
N SER A 172 -1.90 18.93 13.26
CA SER A 172 -1.19 19.28 14.50
C SER A 172 -2.06 19.09 15.74
N SER A 173 -3.36 19.37 15.63
CA SER A 173 -4.33 19.13 16.71
C SER A 173 -4.54 17.65 16.98
N LEU A 174 -4.62 16.82 15.94
CA LEU A 174 -4.67 15.36 16.08
C LEU A 174 -3.39 14.84 16.74
N GLY A 175 -2.23 15.36 16.35
CA GLY A 175 -0.95 15.06 16.99
C GLY A 175 -0.95 15.38 18.50
N LEU A 176 -1.56 16.51 18.91
CA LEU A 176 -1.73 16.86 20.31
C LEU A 176 -2.61 15.85 21.06
N VAL A 177 -3.68 15.35 20.44
CA VAL A 177 -4.56 14.33 21.02
C VAL A 177 -3.80 13.04 21.28
N PHE A 178 -3.00 12.55 20.33
CA PHE A 178 -2.15 11.37 20.52
C PHE A 178 -1.10 11.56 21.59
N HIS A 179 -0.45 12.73 21.61
CA HIS A 179 0.52 13.05 22.67
C HIS A 179 -0.11 13.06 24.06
N TYR A 180 -1.33 13.63 24.18
CA TYR A 180 -2.05 13.60 25.43
C TYR A 180 -2.39 12.18 25.87
N ALA A 181 -2.91 11.36 24.95
CA ALA A 181 -3.27 9.99 25.22
C ALA A 181 -2.06 9.17 25.69
N ASP A 182 -0.93 9.24 24.96
CA ASP A 182 0.32 8.55 25.30
C ASP A 182 0.83 8.96 26.70
N ARG A 183 0.86 10.26 26.98
CA ARG A 183 1.34 10.79 28.26
C ARG A 183 0.50 10.36 29.47
N ASN A 184 -0.80 10.12 29.25
CA ASN A 184 -1.75 9.75 30.29
C ASN A 184 -2.08 8.25 30.34
N GLY A 185 -1.37 7.41 29.55
CA GLY A 185 -1.61 5.97 29.50
C GLY A 185 -3.02 5.62 29.01
N LEU A 186 -3.53 6.41 28.05
CA LEU A 186 -4.80 6.16 27.38
C LEU A 186 -4.52 5.46 26.05
N GLU A 187 -4.61 4.15 26.07
CA GLU A 187 -4.36 3.33 24.87
C GLU A 187 -5.43 3.60 23.81
N LEU A 188 -4.98 3.81 22.56
CA LEU A 188 -5.83 4.04 21.39
C LEU A 188 -5.80 2.79 20.51
N TYR A 189 -6.66 1.82 20.80
CA TYR A 189 -6.75 0.59 20.00
C TYR A 189 -7.68 0.77 18.81
N ASP A 190 -8.81 1.44 19.00
CA ASP A 190 -9.83 1.61 17.97
C ASP A 190 -10.33 3.07 17.84
N LEU A 191 -11.29 3.30 16.94
CA LEU A 191 -11.81 4.64 16.67
C LEU A 191 -12.65 5.19 17.83
N LYS A 192 -13.27 4.33 18.67
CA LYS A 192 -14.05 4.78 19.84
C LYS A 192 -13.13 5.41 20.89
N ASP A 193 -11.92 4.86 21.06
CA ASP A 193 -10.90 5.40 21.95
C ASP A 193 -10.50 6.81 21.57
N LEU A 194 -10.12 6.98 20.30
CA LEU A 194 -9.72 8.30 19.77
C LEU A 194 -10.87 9.32 19.90
N THR A 195 -12.09 8.89 19.59
CA THR A 195 -13.31 9.71 19.72
C THR A 195 -13.55 10.13 21.17
N ALA A 196 -13.36 9.21 22.14
CA ALA A 196 -13.51 9.49 23.57
C ALA A 196 -12.47 10.51 24.05
N VAL A 197 -11.20 10.36 23.65
CA VAL A 197 -10.14 11.30 24.02
C VAL A 197 -10.42 12.69 23.43
N ILE A 198 -10.79 12.82 22.16
CA ILE A 198 -11.12 14.11 21.53
C ILE A 198 -12.31 14.76 22.25
N THR A 199 -13.34 13.97 22.56
CA THR A 199 -14.54 14.47 23.27
C THR A 199 -14.18 14.95 24.68
N PHE A 200 -13.39 14.17 25.41
CA PHE A 200 -12.89 14.58 26.74
C PHE A 200 -12.10 15.88 26.67
N LEU A 201 -11.14 16.01 25.74
CA LEU A 201 -10.29 17.20 25.60
C LEU A 201 -11.06 18.46 25.20
N THR A 202 -12.28 18.35 24.70
CA THR A 202 -13.17 19.49 24.45
C THR A 202 -14.09 19.82 25.60
N SER A 203 -14.16 18.99 26.65
CA SER A 203 -14.90 19.26 27.89
C SER A 203 -14.22 20.36 28.72
N PRO A 204 -14.90 20.94 29.70
CA PRO A 204 -14.28 21.92 30.62
C PRO A 204 -13.05 21.34 31.33
N GLU A 205 -13.12 20.12 31.81
CA GLU A 205 -12.02 19.43 32.51
C GLU A 205 -10.83 19.20 31.57
N GLY A 206 -11.05 18.61 30.39
CA GLY A 206 -9.99 18.33 29.42
C GLY A 206 -9.31 19.58 28.89
N LYS A 207 -10.04 20.69 28.75
CA LYS A 207 -9.45 21.97 28.36
C LYS A 207 -8.45 22.49 29.39
N GLU A 208 -8.72 22.31 30.68
CA GLU A 208 -7.77 22.67 31.74
C GLU A 208 -6.47 21.85 31.62
N GLU A 209 -6.56 20.58 31.32
CA GLU A 209 -5.38 19.70 31.15
C GLU A 209 -4.54 20.06 29.92
N LEU A 210 -5.14 20.68 28.92
CA LEU A 210 -4.42 21.19 27.73
C LEU A 210 -3.74 22.55 27.95
N LYS A 211 -3.95 23.20 29.10
CA LYS A 211 -3.29 24.47 29.40
C LYS A 211 -1.77 24.30 29.38
N GLY A 212 -1.10 25.12 28.57
CA GLY A 212 0.36 25.09 28.42
C GLY A 212 0.92 24.17 27.33
N ILE A 213 0.09 23.34 26.67
CA ILE A 213 0.55 22.47 25.57
C ILE A 213 -0.12 22.77 24.23
N GLY A 214 -0.97 23.81 24.13
CA GLY A 214 -1.48 24.33 22.86
C GLY A 214 -3.00 24.40 22.71
N GLY A 215 -3.77 23.66 23.50
CA GLY A 215 -5.23 23.64 23.44
C GLY A 215 -5.80 22.97 22.19
N LEU A 216 -7.08 22.61 22.26
CA LEU A 216 -7.86 22.05 21.16
C LEU A 216 -9.16 22.86 21.00
N SER A 217 -9.35 23.50 19.85
CA SER A 217 -10.58 24.24 19.60
C SER A 217 -11.75 23.28 19.32
N ALA A 218 -12.94 23.63 19.81
CA ALA A 218 -14.15 22.85 19.54
C ALA A 218 -14.46 22.76 18.02
N ALA A 219 -14.14 23.80 17.26
CA ALA A 219 -14.31 23.80 15.80
C ALA A 219 -13.40 22.77 15.12
N THR A 220 -12.12 22.74 15.49
CA THR A 220 -11.14 21.77 14.96
C THR A 220 -11.51 20.34 15.36
N ALA A 221 -11.81 20.11 16.64
CA ALA A 221 -12.27 18.81 17.12
C ALA A 221 -13.53 18.33 16.38
N GLY A 222 -14.50 19.22 16.16
CA GLY A 222 -15.71 18.90 15.41
C GLY A 222 -15.45 18.48 13.96
N VAL A 223 -14.42 19.03 13.30
CA VAL A 223 -14.02 18.56 11.95
C VAL A 223 -13.45 17.16 12.05
N ILE A 224 -12.50 16.91 12.95
CA ILE A 224 -11.85 15.60 13.12
C ILE A 224 -12.89 14.52 13.44
N LEU A 225 -13.79 14.78 14.40
CA LEU A 225 -14.87 13.85 14.78
C LEU A 225 -15.78 13.49 13.62
N ARG A 226 -16.18 14.49 12.79
CA ARG A 226 -16.99 14.19 11.59
C ARG A 226 -16.25 13.32 10.60
N SER A 227 -14.97 13.58 10.37
CA SER A 227 -14.14 12.76 9.46
C SER A 227 -13.96 11.33 9.99
N LEU A 228 -13.78 11.15 11.30
CA LEU A 228 -13.75 9.83 11.95
C LEU A 228 -15.08 9.09 11.79
N THR A 229 -16.22 9.77 12.04
CA THR A 229 -17.55 9.18 11.85
C THR A 229 -17.78 8.75 10.40
N MET A 230 -17.32 9.54 9.42
CA MET A 230 -17.42 9.14 8.01
C MET A 230 -16.58 7.90 7.72
N LEU A 231 -15.37 7.83 8.24
CA LEU A 231 -14.49 6.67 8.07
C LEU A 231 -15.08 5.41 8.74
N GLU A 232 -15.66 5.57 9.92
CA GLU A 232 -16.35 4.49 10.64
C GLU A 232 -17.57 3.95 9.87
N ASN A 233 -18.39 4.85 9.28
CA ASN A 233 -19.52 4.48 8.44
C ASN A 233 -19.12 3.70 7.18
N GLU A 234 -17.89 3.89 6.70
CA GLU A 234 -17.31 3.08 5.62
C GLU A 234 -16.81 1.70 6.09
N GLY A 235 -16.94 1.38 7.39
CA GLY A 235 -16.57 0.09 7.97
C GLY A 235 -15.18 0.01 8.55
N ALA A 236 -14.48 1.15 8.68
CA ALA A 236 -13.13 1.17 9.26
C ALA A 236 -13.08 0.71 10.72
N GLY A 237 -14.19 0.79 11.47
CA GLY A 237 -14.28 0.24 12.82
C GLY A 237 -13.96 -1.26 12.91
N ALA A 238 -14.17 -2.03 11.83
CA ALA A 238 -13.76 -3.43 11.79
C ALA A 238 -12.26 -3.61 11.58
N PHE A 239 -11.60 -2.65 10.93
CA PHE A 239 -10.16 -2.69 10.67
C PHE A 239 -9.34 -2.20 11.86
N PHE A 240 -9.81 -1.18 12.61
CA PHE A 240 -9.12 -0.70 13.79
C PHE A 240 -9.47 -1.55 15.02
N GLY A 241 -8.43 -2.07 15.68
CA GLY A 241 -8.56 -2.88 16.90
C GLY A 241 -7.45 -3.91 17.07
N GLU A 242 -7.62 -4.74 18.08
CA GLU A 242 -6.71 -5.84 18.40
C GLU A 242 -7.33 -7.22 18.05
N PRO A 243 -6.49 -8.27 17.85
CA PRO A 243 -5.03 -8.21 17.82
C PRO A 243 -4.54 -7.53 16.55
N GLU A 244 -3.50 -6.70 16.70
CA GLU A 244 -2.83 -6.06 15.58
C GLU A 244 -2.10 -7.10 14.74
N PHE A 245 -2.22 -6.97 13.42
CA PHE A 245 -1.57 -7.87 12.48
C PHE A 245 -0.07 -7.56 12.38
N ASP A 246 0.74 -8.59 12.54
CA ASP A 246 2.18 -8.53 12.37
C ASP A 246 2.54 -8.64 10.88
N THR A 247 3.01 -7.55 10.27
CA THR A 247 3.35 -7.52 8.85
C THR A 247 4.51 -8.43 8.47
N ALA A 248 5.32 -8.90 9.45
CA ALA A 248 6.34 -9.92 9.23
C ALA A 248 5.74 -11.27 8.74
N GLU A 249 4.46 -11.53 9.03
CA GLU A 249 3.75 -12.71 8.53
C GLU A 249 3.67 -12.76 6.99
N LEU A 250 3.77 -11.61 6.32
CA LEU A 250 3.78 -11.50 4.85
C LEU A 250 5.12 -11.91 4.22
N LEU A 251 6.17 -12.07 5.02
CA LEU A 251 7.52 -12.40 4.56
C LEU A 251 7.83 -13.91 4.65
N ARG A 252 6.85 -14.72 5.02
CA ARG A 252 7.03 -16.15 5.28
C ARG A 252 7.21 -16.94 3.99
N THR A 253 7.92 -18.05 4.15
CA THR A 253 8.01 -19.13 3.15
C THR A 253 7.35 -20.40 3.69
N ALA A 254 6.85 -21.23 2.79
CA ALA A 254 6.35 -22.55 3.14
C ALA A 254 7.49 -23.53 3.48
N PRO A 255 7.21 -24.65 4.15
CA PRO A 255 8.23 -25.65 4.50
C PRO A 255 9.00 -26.23 3.31
N ASP A 256 8.43 -26.19 2.11
CA ASP A 256 9.07 -26.63 0.87
C ASP A 256 9.97 -25.55 0.22
N GLY A 257 10.11 -24.39 0.88
CA GLY A 257 10.94 -23.27 0.44
C GLY A 257 10.27 -22.31 -0.53
N ARG A 258 9.03 -22.57 -0.96
CA ARG A 258 8.27 -21.62 -1.78
C ARG A 258 7.82 -20.41 -0.96
N GLY A 259 7.78 -19.23 -1.60
CA GLY A 259 7.22 -18.03 -0.98
C GLY A 259 5.72 -18.19 -0.74
N LEU A 260 5.23 -17.80 0.45
CA LEU A 260 3.79 -17.76 0.71
C LEU A 260 3.11 -16.68 -0.13
N VAL A 261 1.95 -17.01 -0.67
CA VAL A 261 1.06 -16.07 -1.32
C VAL A 261 0.04 -15.60 -0.30
N SER A 262 0.10 -14.34 0.07
CA SER A 262 -0.84 -13.67 0.96
C SER A 262 -1.94 -13.02 0.11
N ALA A 263 -3.10 -13.66 0.00
CA ALA A 263 -4.22 -13.18 -0.79
C ALA A 263 -5.20 -12.42 0.11
N LEU A 264 -5.31 -11.11 -0.07
CA LEU A 264 -6.30 -10.27 0.62
C LEU A 264 -7.59 -10.24 -0.20
N GLU A 265 -8.63 -10.88 0.34
CA GLU A 265 -9.96 -10.98 -0.26
C GLU A 265 -10.77 -9.71 0.01
N LEU A 266 -11.05 -8.93 -1.04
CA LEU A 266 -11.71 -7.62 -0.94
C LEU A 266 -13.11 -7.53 -1.56
N PRO A 267 -13.75 -8.58 -2.11
CA PRO A 267 -15.08 -8.45 -2.73
C PRO A 267 -16.15 -7.88 -1.78
N ALA A 268 -16.04 -8.15 -0.49
CA ALA A 268 -16.99 -7.64 0.53
C ALA A 268 -16.85 -6.13 0.81
N VAL A 269 -15.77 -5.50 0.34
CA VAL A 269 -15.45 -4.08 0.58
C VAL A 269 -15.11 -3.32 -0.71
N GLN A 270 -15.39 -3.88 -1.88
CA GLN A 270 -15.09 -3.29 -3.18
C GLN A 270 -15.76 -1.91 -3.41
N ASP A 271 -16.87 -1.65 -2.73
CA ASP A 271 -17.61 -0.39 -2.74
C ASP A 271 -17.07 0.64 -1.72
N ARG A 272 -16.00 0.31 -0.99
CA ARG A 272 -15.41 1.11 0.10
C ARG A 272 -13.94 1.45 -0.18
N PRO A 273 -13.63 2.23 -1.21
CA PRO A 273 -12.25 2.48 -1.64
C PRO A 273 -11.41 3.19 -0.58
N ARG A 274 -12.01 4.02 0.29
CA ARG A 274 -11.28 4.66 1.40
C ARG A 274 -10.78 3.65 2.43
N LEU A 275 -11.58 2.65 2.76
CA LEU A 275 -11.16 1.59 3.69
C LEU A 275 -9.93 0.85 3.15
N PHE A 276 -9.96 0.46 1.87
CA PHE A 276 -8.83 -0.19 1.22
C PHE A 276 -7.59 0.72 1.15
N SER A 277 -7.78 1.99 0.80
CA SER A 277 -6.70 2.97 0.77
C SER A 277 -6.08 3.20 2.14
N THR A 278 -6.91 3.26 3.19
CA THR A 278 -6.48 3.37 4.60
C THR A 278 -5.59 2.19 5.00
N PHE A 279 -6.08 0.99 4.74
CA PHE A 279 -5.32 -0.24 4.99
C PHE A 279 -3.97 -0.24 4.25
N LEU A 280 -3.97 0.09 2.96
CA LEU A 280 -2.76 0.08 2.16
C LEU A 280 -1.71 1.08 2.66
N MET A 281 -2.13 2.27 3.06
CA MET A 281 -1.22 3.24 3.65
C MET A 281 -0.55 2.72 4.91
N TRP A 282 -1.34 2.13 5.81
CA TRP A 282 -0.80 1.53 7.02
C TRP A 282 0.18 0.39 6.68
N LEU A 283 -0.24 -0.56 5.84
CA LEU A 283 0.57 -1.72 5.49
C LEU A 283 1.93 -1.34 4.88
N LEU A 284 1.93 -0.44 3.92
CA LEU A 284 3.17 0.00 3.27
C LEU A 284 4.05 0.82 4.21
N ALA A 285 3.44 1.61 5.11
CA ALA A 285 4.17 2.40 6.10
C ALA A 285 4.80 1.50 7.16
N ASP A 286 4.07 0.52 7.66
CA ASP A 286 4.54 -0.43 8.66
C ASP A 286 5.69 -1.28 8.11
N LEU A 287 5.54 -1.85 6.92
CA LEU A 287 6.62 -2.58 6.24
C LEU A 287 7.86 -1.71 5.97
N TYR A 288 7.67 -0.46 5.59
CA TYR A 288 8.78 0.46 5.40
C TYR A 288 9.56 0.69 6.70
N GLN A 289 8.88 0.70 7.83
CA GLN A 289 9.45 0.87 9.15
C GLN A 289 10.19 -0.39 9.63
N GLU A 290 9.54 -1.55 9.51
CA GLU A 290 10.04 -2.81 10.05
C GLU A 290 11.18 -3.41 9.21
N LEU A 291 11.15 -3.23 7.88
CA LEU A 291 12.18 -3.78 7.01
C LEU A 291 13.48 -2.98 7.09
N PRO A 292 14.63 -3.67 7.23
CA PRO A 292 15.94 -3.00 7.14
C PRO A 292 16.21 -2.52 5.71
N GLU A 293 17.02 -1.47 5.59
CA GLU A 293 17.61 -1.08 4.30
C GLU A 293 18.44 -2.25 3.76
N VAL A 294 18.24 -2.53 2.47
CA VAL A 294 18.99 -3.57 1.76
C VAL A 294 19.57 -2.97 0.49
N GLY A 295 20.74 -3.43 0.11
CA GLY A 295 21.33 -3.06 -1.18
C GLY A 295 20.63 -3.75 -2.35
N ASP A 296 21.31 -3.88 -3.46
CA ASP A 296 20.84 -4.66 -4.59
C ASP A 296 20.82 -6.15 -4.19
N LEU A 297 19.65 -6.75 -4.27
CA LEU A 297 19.39 -8.16 -3.94
C LEU A 297 19.22 -8.97 -5.22
N ASP A 298 19.64 -10.25 -5.20
CA ASP A 298 19.41 -11.19 -6.31
C ASP A 298 17.91 -11.48 -6.53
N LYS A 299 17.10 -11.32 -5.48
CA LYS A 299 15.64 -11.44 -5.53
C LYS A 299 14.97 -10.52 -4.49
N PRO A 300 13.75 -10.04 -4.74
CA PRO A 300 13.03 -9.21 -3.77
C PRO A 300 12.67 -10.00 -2.50
N LYS A 301 12.47 -9.28 -1.38
CA LYS A 301 11.96 -9.85 -0.13
C LYS A 301 10.46 -10.11 -0.16
N LEU A 302 9.73 -9.29 -0.90
CA LEU A 302 8.28 -9.35 -1.03
C LEU A 302 7.87 -8.62 -2.31
N VAL A 303 6.86 -9.13 -3.00
CA VAL A 303 6.26 -8.44 -4.15
C VAL A 303 4.76 -8.28 -3.94
N PHE A 304 4.28 -7.03 -4.06
CA PHE A 304 2.88 -6.67 -4.01
C PHE A 304 2.26 -6.63 -5.41
N PHE A 305 1.04 -7.12 -5.51
CA PHE A 305 0.18 -6.91 -6.67
C PHE A 305 -1.12 -6.25 -6.23
N PHE A 306 -1.40 -5.09 -6.79
CA PHE A 306 -2.65 -4.37 -6.59
C PHE A 306 -3.49 -4.48 -7.85
N ASP A 307 -4.48 -5.38 -7.82
CA ASP A 307 -5.45 -5.46 -8.92
C ASP A 307 -6.41 -4.27 -8.86
N GLU A 308 -6.94 -3.89 -10.02
CA GLU A 308 -7.78 -2.70 -10.21
C GLU A 308 -7.17 -1.44 -9.53
N ALA A 309 -5.89 -1.19 -9.78
CA ALA A 309 -5.12 -0.14 -9.12
C ALA A 309 -5.75 1.27 -9.23
N HIS A 310 -6.64 1.48 -10.20
CA HIS A 310 -7.39 2.74 -10.33
C HIS A 310 -8.22 3.06 -9.08
N LEU A 311 -8.67 2.05 -8.34
CA LEU A 311 -9.46 2.25 -7.12
C LEU A 311 -8.64 2.87 -5.98
N LEU A 312 -7.32 2.69 -5.97
CA LEU A 312 -6.42 3.34 -5.01
C LEU A 312 -6.34 4.85 -5.20
N PHE A 313 -6.48 5.30 -6.44
CA PHE A 313 -6.25 6.70 -6.81
C PHE A 313 -7.53 7.47 -7.10
N SER A 314 -8.64 6.76 -7.37
CA SER A 314 -9.95 7.34 -7.66
C SER A 314 -10.53 7.98 -6.39
N GLY A 315 -10.83 9.28 -6.46
CA GLY A 315 -11.35 10.02 -5.31
C GLY A 315 -10.35 10.26 -4.17
N ALA A 316 -9.10 9.81 -4.31
CA ALA A 316 -8.07 10.00 -3.30
C ALA A 316 -7.63 11.48 -3.20
N SER A 317 -7.39 11.96 -1.96
CA SER A 317 -6.86 13.30 -1.72
C SER A 317 -5.47 13.48 -2.34
N LYS A 318 -5.09 14.74 -2.57
CA LYS A 318 -3.73 15.05 -3.04
C LYS A 318 -2.67 14.54 -2.07
N ALA A 319 -2.88 14.76 -0.76
CA ALA A 319 -1.97 14.34 0.29
C ALA A 319 -1.80 12.81 0.34
N PHE A 320 -2.89 12.07 0.13
CA PHE A 320 -2.83 10.60 0.02
C PHE A 320 -2.00 10.16 -1.19
N ARG A 321 -2.26 10.73 -2.38
CA ARG A 321 -1.50 10.38 -3.60
C ARG A 321 -0.01 10.67 -3.47
N GLU A 322 0.35 11.79 -2.86
CA GLU A 322 1.75 12.14 -2.56
C GLU A 322 2.39 11.13 -1.60
N ALA A 323 1.69 10.72 -0.54
CA ALA A 323 2.17 9.73 0.42
C ALA A 323 2.43 8.36 -0.24
N ILE A 324 1.48 7.86 -1.04
CA ILE A 324 1.64 6.61 -1.79
C ILE A 324 2.80 6.71 -2.78
N THR A 325 2.89 7.79 -3.55
CA THR A 325 3.99 8.00 -4.52
C THR A 325 5.34 7.94 -3.84
N GLN A 326 5.46 8.57 -2.68
CA GLN A 326 6.71 8.60 -1.94
C GLN A 326 7.03 7.23 -1.34
N THR A 327 6.04 6.55 -0.78
CA THR A 327 6.24 5.19 -0.24
C THR A 327 6.68 4.22 -1.33
N VAL A 328 6.03 4.24 -2.50
CA VAL A 328 6.44 3.43 -3.66
C VAL A 328 7.90 3.69 -4.05
N ARG A 329 8.33 4.96 -4.04
CA ARG A 329 9.73 5.31 -4.35
C ARG A 329 10.71 4.76 -3.31
N LEU A 330 10.36 4.84 -2.03
CA LEU A 330 11.27 4.53 -0.91
C LEU A 330 11.32 3.05 -0.59
N ILE A 331 10.20 2.31 -0.71
CA ILE A 331 10.11 0.91 -0.28
C ILE A 331 11.01 -0.02 -1.11
N ARG A 332 11.43 0.45 -2.29
CA ARG A 332 12.43 -0.23 -3.11
C ARG A 332 13.72 -0.51 -2.34
N SER A 333 14.19 0.44 -1.52
CA SER A 333 15.41 0.28 -0.71
C SER A 333 15.28 -0.81 0.36
N LYS A 334 14.05 -1.21 0.67
CA LYS A 334 13.73 -2.31 1.57
C LYS A 334 13.64 -3.68 0.87
N GLY A 335 13.88 -3.72 -0.44
CA GLY A 335 13.80 -4.94 -1.25
C GLY A 335 12.38 -5.34 -1.64
N VAL A 336 11.42 -4.42 -1.58
CA VAL A 336 10.00 -4.69 -1.89
C VAL A 336 9.66 -4.21 -3.29
N GLY A 337 9.04 -5.09 -4.10
CA GLY A 337 8.47 -4.78 -5.40
C GLY A 337 6.98 -4.47 -5.31
N ILE A 338 6.47 -3.60 -6.18
CA ILE A 338 5.03 -3.30 -6.31
C ILE A 338 4.63 -3.36 -7.77
N PHE A 339 3.61 -4.14 -8.08
CA PHE A 339 3.00 -4.23 -9.39
C PHE A 339 1.56 -3.70 -9.34
N PHE A 340 1.28 -2.69 -10.14
CA PHE A 340 -0.07 -2.21 -10.34
C PHE A 340 -0.70 -2.91 -11.54
N VAL A 341 -1.91 -3.44 -11.36
CA VAL A 341 -2.70 -4.05 -12.42
C VAL A 341 -3.92 -3.19 -12.69
N THR A 342 -4.09 -2.71 -13.93
CA THR A 342 -5.15 -1.75 -14.27
C THR A 342 -5.59 -1.85 -15.72
N GLN A 343 -6.67 -1.16 -16.08
CA GLN A 343 -7.19 -1.18 -17.44
C GLN A 343 -6.37 -0.31 -18.39
N THR A 344 -5.88 0.83 -17.92
CA THR A 344 -5.06 1.73 -18.74
C THR A 344 -3.95 2.35 -17.89
N PRO A 345 -2.75 2.62 -18.45
CA PRO A 345 -1.67 3.28 -17.71
C PRO A 345 -2.06 4.65 -17.13
N LYS A 346 -3.00 5.37 -17.75
CA LYS A 346 -3.48 6.68 -17.28
C LYS A 346 -4.20 6.64 -15.92
N ASP A 347 -4.63 5.46 -15.50
CA ASP A 347 -5.31 5.27 -14.21
C ASP A 347 -4.35 5.42 -13.01
N VAL A 348 -3.04 5.32 -13.28
CA VAL A 348 -1.98 5.48 -12.30
C VAL A 348 -1.40 6.89 -12.42
N PRO A 349 -1.22 7.65 -11.31
CA PRO A 349 -0.60 8.97 -11.35
C PRO A 349 0.76 8.95 -12.04
N ALA A 350 1.08 10.01 -12.79
CA ALA A 350 2.30 10.09 -13.60
C ALA A 350 3.57 9.90 -12.74
N GLU A 351 3.58 10.42 -11.53
CA GLU A 351 4.69 10.33 -10.58
C GLU A 351 4.92 8.88 -10.11
N VAL A 352 3.85 8.10 -9.93
CA VAL A 352 3.92 6.66 -9.63
C VAL A 352 4.36 5.90 -10.88
N LEU A 353 3.72 6.18 -12.02
CA LEU A 353 4.00 5.52 -13.31
C LEU A 353 5.49 5.64 -13.70
N ALA A 354 6.13 6.77 -13.36
CA ALA A 354 7.56 7.00 -13.57
C ALA A 354 8.48 6.08 -12.75
N GLN A 355 7.97 5.42 -11.70
CA GLN A 355 8.73 4.47 -10.88
C GLN A 355 8.60 3.02 -11.37
N LEU A 356 7.66 2.75 -12.30
CA LEU A 356 7.34 1.40 -12.76
C LEU A 356 8.24 0.99 -13.93
N GLY A 357 9.36 0.35 -13.61
CA GLY A 357 10.39 -0.02 -14.58
C GLY A 357 10.04 -1.24 -15.45
N ASN A 358 9.17 -2.13 -14.96
CA ASN A 358 8.76 -3.34 -15.66
C ASN A 358 7.33 -3.18 -16.19
N ARG A 359 7.11 -3.37 -17.48
CA ARG A 359 5.81 -3.14 -18.12
C ARG A 359 5.36 -4.31 -18.94
N VAL A 360 4.13 -4.77 -18.69
CA VAL A 360 3.41 -5.75 -19.46
C VAL A 360 2.10 -5.10 -19.92
N GLN A 361 2.03 -4.75 -21.19
CA GLN A 361 0.90 -4.05 -21.78
C GLN A 361 0.10 -4.99 -22.67
N HIS A 362 -1.06 -5.43 -22.20
CA HIS A 362 -2.06 -6.14 -23.01
C HIS A 362 -2.78 -5.19 -23.97
N ALA A 363 -3.63 -5.79 -24.82
CA ALA A 363 -4.40 -5.04 -25.79
C ALA A 363 -5.12 -3.83 -25.18
N LEU A 364 -5.09 -2.74 -25.90
CA LEU A 364 -5.90 -1.54 -25.66
C LEU A 364 -7.00 -1.44 -26.73
N ARG A 365 -8.15 -0.91 -26.34
CA ARG A 365 -9.23 -0.63 -27.26
C ARG A 365 -9.28 0.87 -27.53
N ALA A 366 -9.41 1.26 -28.79
CA ALA A 366 -9.44 2.66 -29.21
C ALA A 366 -10.77 2.96 -29.90
N PHE A 367 -11.89 2.82 -29.17
CA PHE A 367 -13.23 3.04 -29.72
C PHE A 367 -13.67 4.51 -29.68
N THR A 368 -13.10 5.31 -28.79
CA THR A 368 -13.42 6.73 -28.64
C THR A 368 -12.19 7.61 -28.89
N PRO A 369 -12.37 8.91 -29.17
CA PRO A 369 -11.25 9.85 -29.29
C PRO A 369 -10.35 9.90 -28.05
N ASP A 370 -10.93 9.70 -26.85
CA ASP A 370 -10.17 9.67 -25.60
C ASP A 370 -9.36 8.38 -25.45
N ASP A 371 -9.87 7.24 -25.94
CA ASP A 371 -9.11 6.00 -26.02
C ASP A 371 -7.93 6.13 -26.99
N ALA A 372 -8.14 6.79 -28.13
CA ALA A 372 -7.07 7.05 -29.11
C ALA A 372 -5.96 7.94 -28.52
N LYS A 373 -6.31 8.96 -27.72
CA LYS A 373 -5.33 9.77 -26.98
C LYS A 373 -4.58 8.93 -25.94
N ALA A 374 -5.29 8.08 -25.21
CA ALA A 374 -4.69 7.19 -24.21
C ALA A 374 -3.73 6.18 -24.86
N LEU A 375 -4.10 5.60 -26.00
CA LEU A 375 -3.24 4.73 -26.80
C LEU A 375 -1.96 5.46 -27.23
N LYS A 376 -2.08 6.65 -27.81
CA LYS A 376 -0.92 7.46 -28.24
C LYS A 376 -0.01 7.81 -27.06
N ALA A 377 -0.59 8.20 -25.92
CA ALA A 377 0.16 8.47 -24.69
C ALA A 377 0.89 7.22 -24.21
N THR A 378 0.24 6.06 -24.21
CA THR A 378 0.86 4.78 -23.83
C THR A 378 2.03 4.44 -24.76
N VAL A 379 1.83 4.48 -26.07
CA VAL A 379 2.88 4.20 -27.09
C VAL A 379 4.10 5.09 -26.88
N SER A 380 3.90 6.38 -26.58
CA SER A 380 5.00 7.33 -26.39
C SER A 380 5.89 7.04 -25.18
N THR A 381 5.46 6.16 -24.27
CA THR A 381 6.23 5.77 -23.08
C THR A 381 7.11 4.54 -23.27
N PHE A 382 7.02 3.88 -24.43
CA PHE A 382 7.87 2.74 -24.77
C PHE A 382 9.18 3.18 -25.43
N PRO A 383 10.27 2.41 -25.28
CA PRO A 383 11.47 2.59 -26.07
C PRO A 383 11.18 2.49 -27.58
N ARG A 384 12.08 3.02 -28.40
CA ARG A 384 12.00 2.84 -29.86
C ARG A 384 12.04 1.36 -30.20
N SER A 385 11.16 0.91 -31.09
CA SER A 385 11.07 -0.48 -31.53
C SER A 385 10.80 -0.55 -33.04
N SER A 386 11.00 -1.74 -33.60
CA SER A 386 10.62 -2.06 -34.98
C SER A 386 9.12 -2.26 -35.17
N TYR A 387 8.36 -2.42 -34.08
CA TYR A 387 6.89 -2.57 -34.15
C TYR A 387 6.18 -1.24 -34.35
N ASP A 388 5.11 -1.21 -35.14
CA ASP A 388 4.07 -0.20 -34.99
C ASP A 388 3.25 -0.53 -33.74
N LEU A 389 3.64 0.08 -32.61
CA LEU A 389 3.01 -0.21 -31.32
C LEU A 389 1.53 0.19 -31.28
N SER A 390 1.08 1.14 -32.10
CA SER A 390 -0.34 1.52 -32.15
C SER A 390 -1.16 0.40 -32.80
N GLU A 391 -0.66 -0.18 -33.87
CA GLU A 391 -1.29 -1.32 -34.54
C GLU A 391 -1.22 -2.57 -33.65
N VAL A 392 -0.03 -2.90 -33.13
CA VAL A 392 0.18 -4.08 -32.28
C VAL A 392 -0.74 -4.04 -31.07
N LEU A 393 -0.76 -2.95 -30.29
CA LEU A 393 -1.56 -2.85 -29.07
C LEU A 393 -3.08 -2.94 -29.32
N THR A 394 -3.55 -2.62 -30.52
CA THR A 394 -4.98 -2.76 -30.87
C THR A 394 -5.34 -4.12 -31.45
N SER A 395 -4.36 -4.90 -31.93
CA SER A 395 -4.54 -6.20 -32.55
C SER A 395 -4.20 -7.40 -31.70
N LEU A 396 -3.51 -7.21 -30.53
CA LEU A 396 -3.16 -8.29 -29.60
C LEU A 396 -4.37 -9.16 -29.22
N GLY A 397 -4.17 -10.47 -29.22
CA GLY A 397 -5.12 -11.46 -28.74
C GLY A 397 -5.10 -11.64 -27.21
N THR A 398 -6.03 -12.46 -26.72
CA THR A 398 -6.07 -12.82 -25.29
C THR A 398 -4.82 -13.60 -24.89
N GLY A 399 -4.13 -13.15 -23.83
CA GLY A 399 -2.89 -13.73 -23.37
C GLY A 399 -1.68 -13.36 -24.24
N GLU A 400 -1.78 -12.24 -24.94
CA GLU A 400 -0.66 -11.57 -25.61
C GLU A 400 -0.42 -10.20 -24.97
N ALA A 401 0.84 -9.76 -24.98
CA ALA A 401 1.20 -8.46 -24.44
C ALA A 401 2.47 -7.90 -25.10
N VAL A 402 2.60 -6.59 -25.11
CA VAL A 402 3.87 -5.91 -25.35
C VAL A 402 4.60 -5.80 -24.02
N VAL A 403 5.83 -6.30 -23.98
CA VAL A 403 6.66 -6.36 -22.77
C VAL A 403 7.91 -5.49 -22.98
N THR A 404 8.27 -4.74 -21.94
CA THR A 404 9.59 -4.14 -21.76
C THR A 404 9.90 -4.14 -20.26
N VAL A 405 11.10 -4.55 -19.90
CA VAL A 405 11.53 -4.66 -18.51
C VAL A 405 12.90 -4.01 -18.34
N LEU A 406 13.36 -3.87 -17.12
CA LEU A 406 14.73 -3.46 -16.89
C LEU A 406 15.66 -4.66 -16.98
N SER A 407 16.78 -4.49 -17.66
CA SER A 407 17.88 -5.44 -17.63
C SER A 407 18.56 -5.43 -16.25
N GLU A 408 19.42 -6.40 -15.97
CA GLU A 408 20.23 -6.48 -14.75
C GLU A 408 21.06 -5.19 -14.51
N ARG A 409 21.39 -4.47 -15.58
CA ARG A 409 22.11 -3.18 -15.53
C ARG A 409 21.18 -1.98 -15.36
N GLY A 410 19.85 -2.19 -15.27
CA GLY A 410 18.85 -1.14 -15.12
C GLY A 410 18.49 -0.39 -16.40
N ALA A 411 18.97 -0.82 -17.58
CA ALA A 411 18.55 -0.29 -18.87
C ALA A 411 17.28 -1.00 -19.35
N PRO A 412 16.38 -0.30 -20.07
CA PRO A 412 15.23 -0.95 -20.69
C PRO A 412 15.65 -2.02 -21.71
N THR A 413 14.95 -3.17 -21.71
CA THR A 413 15.10 -4.18 -22.75
C THR A 413 14.47 -3.72 -24.07
N PRO A 414 14.77 -4.35 -25.21
CA PRO A 414 13.99 -4.19 -26.42
C PRO A 414 12.50 -4.46 -26.16
N VAL A 415 11.64 -3.75 -26.86
CA VAL A 415 10.19 -4.00 -26.81
C VAL A 415 9.90 -5.34 -27.46
N ALA A 416 9.15 -6.22 -26.77
CA ALA A 416 8.80 -7.55 -27.27
C ALA A 416 7.28 -7.73 -27.30
N ALA A 417 6.68 -7.87 -28.46
CA ALA A 417 5.36 -8.49 -28.54
C ALA A 417 5.52 -9.95 -28.11
N THR A 418 4.68 -10.41 -27.19
CA THR A 418 4.90 -11.67 -26.46
C THR A 418 3.61 -12.49 -26.40
N ARG A 419 3.69 -13.75 -26.76
CA ARG A 419 2.70 -14.76 -26.46
C ARG A 419 3.00 -15.30 -25.07
N LEU A 420 2.12 -15.00 -24.09
CA LEU A 420 2.37 -15.30 -22.68
C LEU A 420 2.13 -16.78 -22.36
N ARG A 421 2.86 -17.28 -21.38
CA ARG A 421 2.69 -18.62 -20.80
C ARG A 421 1.34 -18.74 -20.08
N ALA A 422 0.85 -19.96 -19.95
CA ALA A 422 -0.34 -20.25 -19.15
C ALA A 422 0.05 -20.41 -17.67
N PRO A 423 -0.72 -19.84 -16.71
CA PRO A 423 -0.56 -20.16 -15.30
C PRO A 423 -0.69 -21.66 -15.03
N ARG A 424 0.04 -22.14 -14.03
CA ARG A 424 -0.01 -23.53 -13.56
C ARG A 424 -1.14 -23.77 -12.56
N SER A 425 -1.57 -22.71 -11.90
CA SER A 425 -2.65 -22.69 -10.92
C SER A 425 -4.02 -22.52 -11.59
N LEU A 426 -5.09 -22.71 -10.82
CA LEU A 426 -6.47 -22.59 -11.30
C LEU A 426 -6.76 -21.16 -11.77
N MET A 427 -7.16 -21.02 -13.03
CA MET A 427 -7.44 -19.74 -13.67
C MET A 427 -8.86 -19.20 -13.39
N GLY A 428 -9.28 -19.17 -12.13
CA GLY A 428 -10.57 -18.71 -11.65
C GLY A 428 -10.59 -18.74 -10.13
N PRO A 429 -11.69 -18.38 -9.49
CA PRO A 429 -11.82 -18.50 -8.05
C PRO A 429 -11.87 -19.97 -7.61
N VAL A 430 -11.36 -20.23 -6.41
CA VAL A 430 -11.63 -21.53 -5.74
C VAL A 430 -13.06 -21.56 -5.23
N GLU A 431 -13.57 -22.76 -5.03
CA GLU A 431 -14.88 -22.93 -4.39
C GLU A 431 -14.90 -22.32 -2.99
N PRO A 432 -15.98 -21.58 -2.61
CA PRO A 432 -16.04 -20.90 -1.31
C PRO A 432 -15.84 -21.82 -0.10
N ALA A 433 -16.18 -23.10 -0.22
CA ALA A 433 -15.93 -24.09 0.83
C ALA A 433 -14.44 -24.39 0.99
N ALA A 434 -13.68 -24.48 -0.13
CA ALA A 434 -12.25 -24.71 -0.10
C ALA A 434 -11.49 -23.50 0.47
N LEU A 435 -11.93 -22.27 0.15
CA LEU A 435 -11.37 -21.05 0.71
C LEU A 435 -11.57 -21.02 2.24
N ARG A 436 -12.80 -21.28 2.73
CA ARG A 436 -13.04 -21.36 4.18
C ARG A 436 -12.22 -22.42 4.86
N ALA A 437 -12.12 -23.62 4.28
CA ALA A 437 -11.30 -24.70 4.83
C ALA A 437 -9.81 -24.31 4.91
N ALA A 438 -9.29 -23.59 3.92
CA ALA A 438 -7.91 -23.09 3.95
C ALA A 438 -7.70 -22.06 5.09
N VAL A 439 -8.65 -21.12 5.28
CA VAL A 439 -8.63 -20.17 6.40
C VAL A 439 -8.66 -20.87 7.74
N ASP A 440 -9.53 -21.87 7.90
CA ASP A 440 -9.66 -22.62 9.15
C ASP A 440 -8.43 -23.49 9.48
N ALA A 441 -7.72 -23.96 8.45
CA ALA A 441 -6.50 -24.75 8.60
C ALA A 441 -5.25 -23.88 8.86
N SER A 442 -5.33 -22.57 8.68
CA SER A 442 -4.19 -21.69 8.88
C SER A 442 -3.79 -21.58 10.36
N PRO A 443 -2.47 -21.68 10.67
CA PRO A 443 -2.00 -21.46 12.04
C PRO A 443 -2.26 -20.02 12.53
N LEU A 444 -2.44 -19.06 11.62
CA LEU A 444 -2.72 -17.66 11.95
C LEU A 444 -4.17 -17.43 12.38
N ALA A 445 -5.10 -18.31 11.99
CA ALA A 445 -6.50 -18.19 12.36
C ALA A 445 -6.68 -18.15 13.88
N ALA A 446 -5.97 -18.98 14.63
CA ALA A 446 -6.02 -19.00 16.10
C ALA A 446 -5.55 -17.69 16.74
N ARG A 447 -4.64 -16.96 16.09
CA ARG A 447 -4.09 -15.70 16.61
C ARG A 447 -4.93 -14.47 16.27
N TYR A 448 -5.54 -14.44 15.09
CA TYR A 448 -6.13 -13.22 14.54
C TYR A 448 -7.65 -13.26 14.38
N ARG A 449 -8.30 -14.44 14.51
CA ARG A 449 -9.74 -14.60 14.25
C ARG A 449 -10.59 -13.71 15.15
N ASP A 450 -10.37 -13.81 16.45
CA ASP A 450 -11.20 -13.14 17.43
C ASP A 450 -10.65 -11.76 17.76
N ALA A 451 -11.51 -10.76 17.73
CA ALA A 451 -11.15 -9.43 18.21
C ALA A 451 -10.99 -9.46 19.74
N ILE A 452 -10.00 -8.72 20.21
CA ILE A 452 -9.72 -8.57 21.66
C ILE A 452 -10.19 -7.16 22.04
N ASP A 453 -11.09 -7.11 23.04
CA ASP A 453 -11.55 -5.86 23.64
C ASP A 453 -10.91 -5.73 25.03
N ARG A 454 -9.97 -4.81 25.17
CA ARG A 454 -9.24 -4.53 26.42
C ARG A 454 -9.68 -3.19 26.97
N GLU A 455 -9.47 -3.00 28.27
CA GLU A 455 -9.61 -1.67 28.87
C GLU A 455 -8.68 -0.68 28.16
N SER A 456 -9.29 0.34 27.58
CA SER A 456 -8.64 1.31 26.71
C SER A 456 -8.95 2.75 27.14
N ALA A 457 -8.65 3.72 26.30
CA ALA A 457 -8.95 5.14 26.57
C ALA A 457 -10.45 5.37 26.81
N TYR A 458 -11.32 4.67 26.09
CA TYR A 458 -12.77 4.80 26.22
C TYR A 458 -13.25 4.42 27.63
N GLU A 459 -12.89 3.22 28.12
CA GLU A 459 -13.31 2.73 29.43
C GLU A 459 -12.71 3.56 30.57
N LYS A 460 -11.42 3.93 30.45
CA LYS A 460 -10.72 4.74 31.45
C LYS A 460 -11.35 6.13 31.60
N LEU A 461 -11.70 6.78 30.50
CA LEU A 461 -12.36 8.09 30.52
C LEU A 461 -13.81 8.00 30.99
N ALA A 462 -14.55 6.94 30.61
CA ALA A 462 -15.90 6.69 31.13
C ALA A 462 -15.90 6.47 32.65
N ALA A 463 -14.95 5.70 33.18
CA ALA A 463 -14.79 5.48 34.61
C ALA A 463 -14.42 6.78 35.36
N ARG A 464 -13.61 7.64 34.72
CA ARG A 464 -13.26 8.95 35.27
C ARG A 464 -14.47 9.88 35.37
N ALA A 465 -15.29 9.94 34.31
CA ALA A 465 -16.53 10.73 34.31
C ALA A 465 -17.60 10.23 35.29
N ALA A 466 -17.59 8.95 35.62
CA ALA A 466 -18.53 8.36 36.59
C ALA A 466 -18.13 8.56 38.07
N ARG A 467 -16.91 9.08 38.35
CA ARG A 467 -16.52 9.40 39.72
C ARG A 467 -17.28 10.61 40.22
N PRO A 468 -17.99 10.53 41.39
CA PRO A 468 -18.63 11.70 41.98
C PRO A 468 -17.58 12.78 42.27
N GLU A 469 -17.89 14.02 41.95
CA GLU A 469 -17.06 15.14 42.47
C GLU A 469 -16.86 14.97 43.99
N PRO A 470 -15.62 15.11 44.49
CA PRO A 470 -15.41 15.13 45.93
C PRO A 470 -16.28 16.22 46.53
N ALA A 471 -17.12 15.85 47.48
CA ALA A 471 -17.96 16.81 48.18
C ALA A 471 -17.11 18.03 48.63
N PRO A 472 -17.58 19.29 48.39
CA PRO A 472 -16.81 20.44 48.78
C PRO A 472 -16.42 20.31 50.24
N VAL A 473 -15.12 20.35 50.54
CA VAL A 473 -14.62 20.38 51.91
C VAL A 473 -15.24 21.60 52.57
N PRO A 474 -16.00 21.48 53.66
CA PRO A 474 -16.60 22.61 54.29
C PRO A 474 -15.48 23.58 54.69
N GLU A 475 -15.57 24.82 54.23
CA GLU A 475 -14.65 25.89 54.64
C GLU A 475 -14.61 25.93 56.16
N PRO A 476 -13.43 26.02 56.79
CA PRO A 476 -13.33 26.17 58.21
C PRO A 476 -14.06 27.46 58.62
N VAL A 477 -15.12 27.29 59.43
CA VAL A 477 -15.86 28.42 60.00
C VAL A 477 -14.85 29.29 60.77
N PRO A 478 -14.68 30.58 60.44
CA PRO A 478 -13.75 31.42 61.17
C PRO A 478 -14.21 31.51 62.63
N GLU A 479 -13.35 31.08 63.59
CA GLU A 479 -13.55 31.33 65.02
C GLU A 479 -13.74 32.82 65.26
N SER A 480 -14.85 33.17 65.88
CA SER A 480 -15.17 34.55 66.28
C SER A 480 -14.14 35.09 67.27
N VAL A 481 -13.29 36.00 66.82
CA VAL A 481 -12.38 36.76 67.67
C VAL A 481 -13.17 37.87 68.35
N PRO A 482 -13.03 38.10 69.69
CA PRO A 482 -13.77 39.15 70.38
C PRO A 482 -13.33 40.55 69.91
N ALA A 483 -14.30 41.46 69.86
CA ALA A 483 -14.14 42.84 69.45
C ALA A 483 -13.16 43.64 70.36
N GLY A 484 -12.05 44.08 69.74
CA GLY A 484 -11.14 45.10 70.31
C GLY A 484 -11.31 46.44 69.63
N GLU A 485 -11.14 47.49 70.40
CA GLU A 485 -11.39 48.92 70.21
C GLU A 485 -10.95 49.54 68.83
N PRO A 486 -11.57 50.62 68.40
CA PRO A 486 -11.32 51.24 67.09
C PRO A 486 -10.02 52.06 67.09
N ALA A 487 -9.09 51.76 66.19
CA ALA A 487 -7.92 52.58 65.92
C ALA A 487 -8.15 53.52 64.75
N ALA A 488 -7.61 54.75 64.86
CA ALA A 488 -7.75 55.88 64.01
C ALA A 488 -7.36 55.72 62.53
N PRO A 489 -7.89 56.56 61.63
CA PRO A 489 -7.74 56.41 60.18
C PRO A 489 -6.34 56.82 59.69
N ARG A 490 -5.73 55.95 58.83
CA ARG A 490 -4.51 56.27 58.07
C ARG A 490 -4.86 56.91 56.73
N PRO A 491 -4.04 57.86 56.26
CA PRO A 491 -4.32 58.61 55.03
C PRO A 491 -4.09 57.80 53.75
N ALA A 492 -4.84 58.19 52.71
CA ALA A 492 -4.82 57.55 51.39
C ALA A 492 -3.49 57.76 50.63
N PRO A 493 -3.03 56.85 49.84
CA PRO A 493 -1.88 57.06 48.96
C PRO A 493 -2.29 57.74 47.64
N GLU A 494 -1.47 58.73 47.26
CA GLU A 494 -1.55 59.52 46.02
C GLU A 494 -1.40 58.70 44.74
N PRO A 495 -1.95 59.16 43.60
CA PRO A 495 -1.91 58.45 42.31
C PRO A 495 -0.55 58.65 41.62
N ARG A 496 0.06 57.56 41.22
CA ARG A 496 1.25 57.63 40.39
C ARG A 496 0.90 57.90 38.93
N ARG A 497 1.61 58.91 38.40
CA ARG A 497 1.55 59.42 37.03
C ARG A 497 1.90 58.37 35.98
N ARG A 498 1.14 58.42 34.91
CA ARG A 498 1.52 57.87 33.57
C ARG A 498 2.80 58.58 33.09
N SER A 499 3.73 57.87 32.60
CA SER A 499 4.76 58.37 31.69
C SER A 499 4.52 57.80 30.30
N GLU A 500 4.24 58.69 29.37
CA GLU A 500 4.24 58.49 27.93
C GLU A 500 5.69 58.41 27.42
N ALA A 501 5.76 57.84 26.23
CA ALA A 501 6.68 58.10 25.16
C ALA A 501 7.73 57.06 24.83
N GLY A 502 7.71 56.74 23.55
CA GLY A 502 8.83 56.26 22.82
C GLY A 502 8.46 55.48 21.57
N SER A 503 8.07 56.21 20.52
CA SER A 503 8.01 55.75 19.14
C SER A 503 9.43 55.39 18.64
N GLY A 504 9.54 54.27 17.95
CA GLY A 504 10.76 53.89 17.22
C GLY A 504 10.42 52.91 16.13
N GLU A 505 10.32 53.39 14.91
CA GLU A 505 10.28 52.62 13.67
C GLU A 505 11.55 51.82 13.49
N GLY A 506 11.39 50.57 12.96
CA GLY A 506 12.52 49.76 12.50
C GLY A 506 11.99 48.60 11.70
N ALA A 507 12.12 48.73 10.39
CA ALA A 507 11.72 47.77 9.37
C ALA A 507 12.50 46.45 9.42
N GLY A 508 11.83 45.38 8.96
CA GLY A 508 12.45 44.28 8.20
C GLY A 508 12.80 43.02 8.98
N ASP A 509 12.10 41.97 8.86
CA ASP A 509 12.48 40.81 8.04
C ASP A 509 11.55 39.64 8.33
N GLY A 510 11.03 39.06 7.28
CA GLY A 510 10.14 37.88 7.30
C GLY A 510 10.91 36.62 7.67
N GLY A 511 10.91 36.30 8.95
CA GLY A 511 11.40 35.02 9.46
C GLY A 511 10.23 34.24 10.04
N GLY A 512 9.77 33.24 9.32
CA GLY A 512 8.53 32.51 9.55
C GLY A 512 8.37 31.92 10.93
N LEU A 513 7.14 31.84 11.35
CA LEU A 513 6.58 31.16 12.54
C LEU A 513 7.10 29.73 12.78
N LEU A 514 7.70 29.06 11.79
CA LEU A 514 8.29 27.73 11.87
C LEU A 514 9.60 27.68 12.70
N GLY A 515 10.37 28.76 12.75
CA GLY A 515 11.63 28.81 13.52
C GLY A 515 11.40 28.85 15.04
N SER A 516 10.33 29.46 15.49
CA SER A 516 10.00 29.56 16.92
C SER A 516 9.33 28.30 17.48
N LEU A 517 8.61 27.56 16.63
CA LEU A 517 8.01 26.27 17.00
C LEU A 517 9.05 25.16 17.20
N LEU A 518 10.14 25.16 16.44
CA LEU A 518 11.22 24.15 16.54
C LEU A 518 12.20 24.41 17.70
N SER A 519 12.20 25.56 18.30
CA SER A 519 13.03 25.89 19.47
C SER A 519 12.39 25.58 20.81
N ASN A 520 11.11 25.17 20.82
CA ASN A 520 10.40 24.87 22.06
C ASN A 520 10.83 23.48 22.61
N PRO A 521 11.36 23.39 23.88
CA PRO A 521 11.80 22.13 24.46
C PRO A 521 10.70 21.05 24.54
N THR A 522 9.44 21.46 24.64
CA THR A 522 8.26 20.57 24.67
C THR A 522 8.01 19.84 23.35
N LEU A 523 8.28 20.50 22.20
CA LEU A 523 8.16 19.85 20.90
C LEU A 523 9.31 18.85 20.61
N LYS A 524 10.50 19.08 21.21
CA LYS A 524 11.60 18.11 21.16
C LYS A 524 11.29 16.84 21.98
N SER A 525 10.51 16.96 23.06
CA SER A 525 10.04 15.79 23.81
C SER A 525 8.92 15.05 23.08
N PHE A 526 8.03 15.78 22.39
CA PHE A 526 7.01 15.24 21.50
C PHE A 526 7.60 14.36 20.38
N ALA A 527 8.66 14.85 19.74
CA ALA A 527 9.36 14.06 18.71
C ALA A 527 10.08 12.81 19.25
N ARG A 528 10.25 12.69 20.56
CA ARG A 528 10.83 11.51 21.23
C ARG A 528 9.78 10.54 21.74
N SER A 529 8.59 11.01 22.11
CA SER A 529 7.52 10.19 22.66
C SER A 529 6.56 9.66 21.58
N ALA A 530 6.39 10.37 20.44
CA ALA A 530 5.75 9.81 19.26
C ALA A 530 6.65 8.72 18.65
N GLY A 531 6.81 7.67 19.42
CA GLY A 531 7.87 6.66 19.38
C GLY A 531 7.94 5.75 18.19
N THR A 532 7.61 6.19 16.99
CA THR A 532 7.93 5.45 15.79
C THR A 532 8.94 6.22 14.96
N GLN A 533 10.07 5.58 14.60
CA GLN A 533 11.07 6.14 13.69
C GLN A 533 10.45 6.60 12.36
N LEU A 534 9.33 5.98 11.96
CA LEU A 534 8.60 6.31 10.75
C LEU A 534 8.06 7.74 10.76
N GLY A 535 7.48 8.20 11.89
CA GLY A 535 7.03 9.58 12.03
C GLY A 535 8.17 10.58 11.78
N ARG A 536 9.40 10.23 12.15
CA ARG A 536 10.59 11.07 11.93
C ARG A 536 11.13 10.99 10.51
N GLU A 537 11.18 9.81 9.90
CA GLU A 537 11.75 9.64 8.55
C GLU A 537 10.76 10.02 7.47
N ILE A 538 9.50 9.67 7.61
CA ILE A 538 8.44 10.15 6.70
C ILE A 538 8.26 11.67 6.85
N SER A 539 8.28 12.23 8.06
CA SER A 539 8.26 13.69 8.23
C SER A 539 9.46 14.37 7.59
N ARG A 540 10.69 13.83 7.75
CA ARG A 540 11.89 14.39 7.11
C ARG A 540 11.87 14.25 5.60
N SER A 541 11.36 13.15 5.06
CA SER A 541 11.31 12.90 3.63
C SER A 541 10.12 13.56 2.95
N LEU A 542 8.96 13.66 3.63
CA LEU A 542 7.75 14.30 3.12
C LEU A 542 7.77 15.83 3.22
N PHE A 543 8.47 16.39 4.20
CA PHE A 543 8.47 17.85 4.46
C PHE A 543 9.80 18.53 4.19
N GLY A 544 10.73 17.85 3.50
CA GLY A 544 11.90 18.43 2.84
C GLY A 544 12.60 19.56 3.60
N THR A 545 13.33 19.27 4.69
CA THR A 545 14.35 20.20 5.15
C THR A 545 15.59 20.04 4.29
N SER A 546 15.61 20.70 3.13
CA SER A 546 16.85 20.87 2.36
C SER A 546 17.76 21.80 3.14
N ARG A 547 18.72 21.26 3.88
CA ARG A 547 19.88 22.02 4.28
C ARG A 547 20.67 22.35 3.02
N ARG A 548 20.61 23.58 2.54
CA ARG A 548 21.60 24.15 1.65
C ARG A 548 22.96 24.03 2.35
N ARG A 549 23.83 23.18 1.82
CA ARG A 549 25.27 23.28 2.12
C ARG A 549 25.78 24.58 1.53
N ARG A 550 26.37 25.42 2.35
CA ARG A 550 27.40 26.39 1.92
C ARG A 550 28.71 25.64 1.71
#